data_0b94197ee0b67c6dee04ea8af385d671
#
_entry.id   0b94197ee0b67c6dee04ea8af385d671
#
_cell.length_a   1.000
_cell.length_b   1.000
_cell.length_c   1.000
_cell.angle_alpha   90.00
_cell.angle_beta   90.00
_cell.angle_gamma   90.00
#
_symmetry.space_group_name_H-M   'P 1'
#
loop_
_entity.id
_entity.type
_entity.pdbx_description
1 polymer ?
#
loop_
_entity_poly.entity_id
_entity_poly.type
_entity_poly.pdbx_seq_one_letter_code
_entity_poly.pdbx_strand_id
1 'polypeptide(L)'
;MNIKQCNLLFALHARMIPVKCNFKNSYSDLTCPVCNDSNHQDSQLHILQCKTLLNGENILVKKQISYNDIYSCDVTKQSTVVQLFENLLSKRRRIENERKTAE
;
A
#
# COMPACT_ATOMS: atom_id res chain seq x y z
N MET A 1 -6.09 17.56 3.08
CA MET A 1 -5.46 16.42 3.81
C MET A 1 -4.98 16.89 5.18
N ASN A 2 -5.03 16.03 6.19
CA ASN A 2 -4.44 16.31 7.49
C ASN A 2 -2.93 16.06 7.47
N ILE A 3 -2.25 16.42 8.57
CA ILE A 3 -0.78 16.27 8.68
C ILE A 3 -0.35 14.81 8.46
N LYS A 4 -1.08 13.85 9.03
CA LYS A 4 -0.78 12.42 8.90
C LYS A 4 -0.82 11.98 7.44
N GLN A 5 -1.82 12.41 6.69
CA GLN A 5 -1.95 12.11 5.27
C GLN A 5 -0.89 12.80 4.43
N CYS A 6 -0.52 14.04 4.76
CA CYS A 6 0.57 14.74 4.09
C CYS A 6 1.90 14.02 4.31
N ASN A 7 2.15 13.53 5.52
CA ASN A 7 3.36 12.75 5.83
C ASN A 7 3.37 11.43 5.06
N LEU A 8 2.22 10.77 4.93
CA LEU A 8 2.10 9.54 4.14
C LEU A 8 2.37 9.82 2.67
N LEU A 9 1.82 10.90 2.12
CA LEU A 9 2.07 11.29 0.73
C LEU A 9 3.56 11.54 0.49
N PHE A 10 4.22 12.24 1.41
CA PHE A 10 5.67 12.46 1.33
C PHE A 10 6.42 11.12 1.32
N ALA A 11 6.05 10.21 2.22
CA ALA A 11 6.68 8.90 2.30
C ALA A 11 6.47 8.07 1.02
N LEU A 12 5.30 8.18 0.40
CA LEU A 12 5.02 7.52 -0.89
C LEU A 12 5.91 8.08 -2.01
N HIS A 13 6.04 9.41 -2.09
CA HIS A 13 6.92 10.05 -3.07
C HIS A 13 8.38 9.68 -2.86
N ALA A 14 8.82 9.59 -1.62
CA ALA A 14 10.19 9.25 -1.25
C ALA A 14 10.46 7.74 -1.23
N ARG A 15 9.44 6.91 -1.47
CA ARG A 15 9.49 5.45 -1.41
C ARG A 15 10.01 4.95 -0.06
N MET A 16 9.39 5.46 1.00
CA MET A 16 9.78 5.16 2.38
C MET A 16 8.70 4.43 3.19
N ILE A 17 7.56 4.10 2.59
CA ILE A 17 6.55 3.30 3.31
C ILE A 17 7.10 1.88 3.55
N PRO A 18 6.60 1.16 4.60
CA PRO A 18 7.19 -0.12 5.00
C PRO A 18 6.78 -1.28 4.10
N VAL A 19 7.23 -1.27 2.86
CA VAL A 19 7.13 -2.40 1.93
C VAL A 19 8.53 -2.87 1.55
N LYS A 20 8.69 -4.17 1.32
CA LYS A 20 10.01 -4.78 1.11
C LYS A 20 10.76 -4.17 -0.07
N CYS A 21 10.07 -3.84 -1.17
CA CYS A 21 10.69 -3.27 -2.35
C CYS A 21 11.32 -1.90 -2.13
N ASN A 22 10.89 -1.16 -1.09
CA ASN A 22 11.51 0.11 -0.72
C ASN A 22 12.81 -0.07 0.07
N PHE A 23 13.07 -1.28 0.57
CA PHE A 23 14.23 -1.61 1.40
C PHE A 23 14.87 -2.92 0.94
N LYS A 24 15.15 -3.01 -0.36
CA LYS A 24 15.61 -4.26 -0.99
C LYS A 24 16.87 -4.86 -0.34
N ASN A 25 17.75 -4.01 0.18
CA ASN A 25 18.98 -4.48 0.81
C ASN A 25 18.75 -5.18 2.15
N SER A 26 17.56 -5.00 2.73
CA SER A 26 17.20 -5.59 4.03
C SER A 26 16.43 -6.91 3.89
N TYR A 27 16.06 -7.31 2.67
CA TYR A 27 15.25 -8.51 2.44
C TYR A 27 15.82 -9.34 1.30
N SER A 28 16.00 -10.63 1.54
CA SER A 28 16.38 -11.59 0.49
C SER A 28 15.19 -12.02 -0.36
N ASP A 29 13.99 -12.00 0.21
CA ASP A 29 12.73 -12.35 -0.44
C ASP A 29 11.83 -11.13 -0.46
N LEU A 30 11.42 -10.68 -1.66
CA LEU A 30 10.58 -9.51 -1.85
C LEU A 30 9.10 -9.84 -2.03
N THR A 31 8.70 -11.09 -1.79
CA THR A 31 7.31 -11.53 -1.91
C THR A 31 6.42 -10.80 -0.92
N CYS A 32 5.21 -10.43 -1.36
CA CYS A 32 4.23 -9.77 -0.48
C CYS A 32 3.89 -10.68 0.72
N PRO A 33 4.08 -10.19 1.96
CA PRO A 33 3.83 -11.01 3.15
C PRO A 33 2.34 -11.22 3.45
N VAL A 34 1.46 -10.48 2.79
CA VAL A 34 0.01 -10.57 3.03
C VAL A 34 -0.62 -11.66 2.18
N CYS A 35 -0.42 -11.62 0.86
CA CYS A 35 -0.97 -12.64 -0.02
C CYS A 35 -0.06 -13.85 -0.20
N ASN A 36 1.23 -13.73 0.11
CA ASN A 36 2.25 -14.77 -0.01
C ASN A 36 2.32 -15.39 -1.41
N ASP A 37 1.95 -14.63 -2.43
CA ASP A 37 2.03 -15.09 -3.82
C ASP A 37 3.41 -14.76 -4.38
N SER A 38 4.18 -15.78 -4.75
CA SER A 38 5.55 -15.64 -5.25
C SER A 38 5.63 -14.80 -6.54
N ASN A 39 4.51 -14.63 -7.25
CA ASN A 39 4.42 -13.81 -8.44
C ASN A 39 4.23 -12.33 -8.13
N HIS A 40 4.01 -11.97 -6.86
CA HIS A 40 3.73 -10.60 -6.46
C HIS A 40 4.80 -10.09 -5.49
N GLN A 41 5.52 -9.07 -5.92
CA GLN A 41 6.49 -8.39 -5.04
C GLN A 41 5.79 -7.39 -4.13
N ASP A 42 6.35 -7.21 -2.94
CA ASP A 42 5.85 -6.28 -1.92
C ASP A 42 6.27 -4.85 -2.26
N SER A 43 5.55 -4.23 -3.19
CA SER A 43 5.79 -2.85 -3.66
C SER A 43 4.65 -1.92 -3.26
N GLN A 44 4.89 -0.61 -3.40
CA GLN A 44 3.83 0.38 -3.17
C GLN A 44 2.64 0.15 -4.11
N LEU A 45 2.91 -0.14 -5.38
CA LEU A 45 1.86 -0.43 -6.35
C LEU A 45 1.05 -1.66 -5.94
N HIS A 46 1.71 -2.71 -5.45
CA HIS A 46 1.04 -3.95 -5.07
C HIS A 46 0.05 -3.76 -3.91
N ILE A 47 0.29 -2.78 -3.02
CA ILE A 47 -0.68 -2.45 -1.95
C ILE A 47 -2.06 -2.20 -2.55
N LEU A 48 -2.12 -1.53 -3.69
CA LEU A 48 -3.38 -1.22 -4.38
C LEU A 48 -3.92 -2.38 -5.23
N GLN A 49 -3.19 -3.49 -5.32
CA GLN A 49 -3.53 -4.64 -6.15
C GLN A 49 -3.57 -5.95 -5.38
N CYS A 50 -3.21 -5.94 -4.10
CA CYS A 50 -3.16 -7.16 -3.29
C CYS A 50 -4.57 -7.70 -3.05
N LYS A 51 -4.85 -8.88 -3.58
CA LYS A 51 -6.18 -9.51 -3.49
C LYS A 51 -6.62 -9.73 -2.05
N THR A 52 -5.69 -10.09 -1.18
CA THR A 52 -5.99 -10.33 0.24
C THR A 52 -6.39 -9.03 0.95
N LEU A 53 -5.68 -7.93 0.69
CA LEU A 53 -6.02 -6.63 1.27
C LEU A 53 -7.34 -6.10 0.72
N LEU A 54 -7.62 -6.33 -0.55
CA LEU A 54 -8.79 -5.80 -1.25
C LEU A 54 -10.00 -6.72 -1.22
N ASN A 55 -9.88 -7.89 -0.61
CA ASN A 55 -10.93 -8.92 -0.60
C ASN A 55 -11.40 -9.28 -2.02
N GLY A 56 -10.47 -9.27 -2.98
CA GLY A 56 -10.77 -9.56 -4.38
C GLY A 56 -11.41 -8.44 -5.18
N GLU A 57 -11.65 -7.26 -4.57
CA GLU A 57 -12.22 -6.12 -5.26
C GLU A 57 -11.16 -5.35 -6.06
N ASN A 58 -11.56 -4.83 -7.23
CA ASN A 58 -10.71 -3.92 -7.99
C ASN A 58 -11.08 -2.47 -7.62
N ILE A 59 -10.50 -2.02 -6.50
CA ILE A 59 -10.83 -0.72 -5.93
C ILE A 59 -10.39 0.45 -6.82
N LEU A 60 -9.33 0.27 -7.61
CA LEU A 60 -8.82 1.31 -8.49
C LEU A 60 -9.83 1.64 -9.58
N VAL A 61 -10.42 0.61 -10.19
CA VAL A 61 -11.46 0.80 -11.21
C VAL A 61 -12.72 1.37 -10.57
N LYS A 62 -13.13 0.82 -9.43
CA LYS A 62 -14.34 1.25 -8.72
C LYS A 62 -14.30 2.72 -8.34
N LYS A 63 -13.15 3.22 -7.90
CA LYS A 63 -12.98 4.63 -7.48
C LYS A 63 -12.44 5.52 -8.59
N GLN A 64 -12.15 4.96 -9.76
CA GLN A 64 -11.60 5.70 -10.92
C GLN A 64 -10.30 6.42 -10.57
N ILE A 65 -9.41 5.75 -9.84
CA ILE A 65 -8.10 6.26 -9.44
C ILE A 65 -6.99 5.31 -9.90
N SER A 66 -5.76 5.79 -9.88
CA SER A 66 -4.58 4.97 -10.15
C SER A 66 -3.46 5.30 -9.16
N TYR A 67 -2.45 4.43 -9.12
CA TYR A 67 -1.26 4.67 -8.28
C TYR A 67 -0.61 6.02 -8.61
N ASN A 68 -0.55 6.39 -9.89
CA ASN A 68 0.08 7.64 -10.31
C ASN A 68 -0.64 8.89 -9.80
N ASP A 69 -1.84 8.76 -9.26
CA ASP A 69 -2.57 9.88 -8.68
C ASP A 69 -1.88 10.45 -7.44
N ILE A 70 -0.90 9.72 -6.85
CA ILE A 70 -0.07 10.32 -5.79
C ILE A 70 0.75 11.50 -6.30
N TYR A 71 0.97 11.60 -7.61
CA TYR A 71 1.67 12.70 -8.27
C TYR A 71 0.73 13.69 -8.94
N SER A 72 -0.58 13.53 -8.77
CA SER A 72 -1.58 14.34 -9.46
C SER A 72 -1.61 15.77 -8.94
N CYS A 73 -1.81 16.73 -9.85
CA CYS A 73 -2.10 18.10 -9.49
C CYS A 73 -3.55 18.29 -9.00
N ASP A 74 -4.41 17.28 -9.27
CA ASP A 74 -5.79 17.29 -8.78
C ASP A 74 -5.79 16.81 -7.32
N VAL A 75 -6.03 17.76 -6.41
CA VAL A 75 -6.01 17.49 -4.97
C VAL A 75 -7.04 16.43 -4.57
N THR A 76 -8.19 16.39 -5.23
CA THR A 76 -9.24 15.41 -4.94
C THR A 76 -8.77 13.99 -5.24
N LYS A 77 -8.17 13.78 -6.41
CA LYS A 77 -7.62 12.45 -6.78
C LYS A 77 -6.46 12.07 -5.87
N GLN A 78 -5.56 12.99 -5.60
CA GLN A 78 -4.43 12.75 -4.72
C GLN A 78 -4.89 12.37 -3.32
N SER A 79 -5.86 13.11 -2.77
CA SER A 79 -6.43 12.82 -1.45
C SER A 79 -7.10 11.45 -1.39
N THR A 80 -7.81 11.07 -2.46
CA THR A 80 -8.51 9.79 -2.52
C THR A 80 -7.54 8.62 -2.48
N VAL A 81 -6.45 8.69 -3.27
CA VAL A 81 -5.47 7.60 -3.29
C VAL A 81 -4.68 7.53 -1.98
N VAL A 82 -4.34 8.67 -1.38
CA VAL A 82 -3.65 8.71 -0.09
C VAL A 82 -4.52 8.11 1.01
N GLN A 83 -5.80 8.45 1.04
CA GLN A 83 -6.74 7.90 2.00
C GLN A 83 -6.87 6.38 1.85
N LEU A 84 -6.89 5.90 0.61
CA LEU A 84 -6.91 4.47 0.34
C LEU A 84 -5.65 3.77 0.87
N PHE A 85 -4.45 4.35 0.64
CA PHE A 85 -3.21 3.84 1.20
C PHE A 85 -3.25 3.79 2.73
N GLU A 86 -3.73 4.85 3.36
CA GLU A 86 -3.86 4.92 4.82
C GLU A 86 -4.69 3.74 5.35
N ASN A 87 -5.84 3.49 4.74
CA ASN A 87 -6.73 2.40 5.13
C ASN A 87 -6.12 1.02 4.89
N LEU A 88 -5.50 0.82 3.73
CA LEU A 88 -4.90 -0.46 3.37
C LEU A 88 -3.65 -0.78 4.21
N LEU A 89 -2.83 0.21 4.51
CA LEU A 89 -1.66 0.02 5.38
C LEU A 89 -2.07 -0.32 6.80
N SER A 90 -3.14 0.29 7.32
CA SER A 90 -3.70 -0.06 8.63
C SER A 90 -4.21 -1.50 8.65
N LYS A 91 -4.92 -1.91 7.62
CA LYS A 91 -5.42 -3.29 7.48
C LYS A 91 -4.26 -4.28 7.39
N ARG A 92 -3.24 -3.96 6.61
CA ARG A 92 -2.04 -4.79 6.47
C ARG A 92 -1.35 -5.00 7.82
N ARG A 93 -1.20 -3.93 8.60
CA ARG A 93 -0.60 -4.00 9.94
C ARG A 93 -1.40 -4.93 10.86
N ARG A 94 -2.71 -4.86 10.82
CA ARG A 94 -3.58 -5.75 11.61
C ARG A 94 -3.38 -7.21 11.21
N ILE A 95 -3.36 -7.51 9.92
CA ILE A 95 -3.17 -8.87 9.41
C ILE A 95 -1.81 -9.42 9.86
N GLU A 96 -0.75 -8.63 9.74
CA GLU A 96 0.59 -9.06 10.16
C GLU A 96 0.65 -9.31 11.67
N ASN A 97 0.03 -8.45 12.48
CA ASN A 97 -0.01 -8.62 13.93
C ASN A 97 -0.82 -9.85 14.35
N GLU A 98 -1.95 -10.11 13.70
CA GLU A 98 -2.77 -11.30 13.96
C GLU A 98 -1.99 -12.58 13.66
N ARG A 99 -1.23 -12.61 12.57
CA ARG A 99 -0.41 -13.76 12.20
C ARG A 99 0.71 -14.00 13.21
N LYS A 100 1.34 -12.94 13.72
CA LYS A 100 2.36 -13.07 14.77
C LYS A 100 1.79 -13.66 16.05
N THR A 101 0.58 -13.25 16.42
CA THR A 101 -0.09 -13.73 17.64
C THR A 101 -0.50 -15.20 17.49
N ALA A 102 -0.82 -15.64 16.28
CA ALA A 102 -1.23 -17.01 15.99
C ALA A 102 -0.05 -18.00 15.97
N GLU A 103 1.17 -17.49 15.84
CA GLU A 103 2.38 -18.31 15.93
C GLU A 103 2.77 -18.51 17.40
#